data_224565c65bbfaff2e469660c241c1d1c
#
_entry.id   224565c65bbfaff2e469660c241c1d1c
#
_cell.length_a   1.000
_cell.length_b   1.000
_cell.length_c   1.000
_cell.angle_alpha   90.00
_cell.angle_beta   90.00
_cell.angle_gamma   90.00
#
_symmetry.space_group_name_H-M   'P 1'
#
loop_
_entity.id
_entity.type
_entity.pdbx_description
1 polymer ?
#
loop_
_entity_poly.entity_id
_entity_poly.type
_entity_poly.pdbx_seq_one_letter_code
_entity_poly.pdbx_strand_id
1 'polypeptide(L)'
;MPINNCQYTLLVITSSFSDPEKILKTLREADFMLLEASNQQEAIQRIRTTSPDLILLDIDKSVRQENTILQDFKTNKITGAIPVLFITSMTSENHIPECLNYDNIDFITKPFRPQELVIRVQHQLSLLRAERVIRRQNEKLKKSLEARDKLYSIIAHDLRAPIGTIKMINSSIEAQKAKIKDPQISKLFEMINETTEEAFNLLENLLRWTRNQNGKTKIYATLFNLTPVARQVVSLFSAIANAKEIELINRIEGKFDIFADEDMIKTVLRNLISNAIKFTYTGGQVELSLADSGDYWTIYVKDNGKGIPKDLQAHLLKSDEYITTYGTHNEKGSGLGLILCRDFIRMNKGKLHSYSQEGIGTTFYFTIPKASSSAEAVSR
;
A
#
# COMPACT_ATOMS: atom_id res chain seq x y z
N MET A 1 21.11 -15.21 -18.97
CA MET A 1 22.06 -14.76 -20.01
C MET A 1 23.44 -14.73 -19.37
N PRO A 2 24.49 -15.23 -20.03
CA PRO A 2 25.84 -15.17 -19.51
C PRO A 2 26.23 -13.72 -19.25
N ILE A 3 27.03 -13.51 -18.20
CA ILE A 3 27.52 -12.19 -17.82
C ILE A 3 28.56 -11.79 -18.86
N ASN A 4 28.40 -10.61 -19.45
CA ASN A 4 29.47 -10.03 -20.27
C ASN A 4 30.50 -9.37 -19.36
N ASN A 5 31.60 -10.06 -19.13
CA ASN A 5 32.62 -9.67 -18.17
C ASN A 5 33.27 -8.32 -18.49
N CYS A 6 33.40 -7.98 -19.78
CA CYS A 6 33.98 -6.68 -20.23
C CYS A 6 33.22 -5.43 -19.76
N GLN A 7 32.01 -5.59 -19.19
CA GLN A 7 31.22 -4.47 -18.68
C GLN A 7 31.51 -4.14 -17.21
N TYR A 8 32.27 -4.99 -16.53
CA TYR A 8 32.52 -4.86 -15.10
C TYR A 8 33.95 -4.53 -14.79
N THR A 9 34.14 -3.61 -13.87
CA THR A 9 35.44 -3.14 -13.41
C THR A 9 35.73 -3.70 -12.03
N LEU A 10 36.78 -4.49 -11.91
CA LEU A 10 37.23 -5.10 -10.64
C LEU A 10 38.42 -4.32 -10.10
N LEU A 11 38.35 -3.93 -8.82
CA LEU A 11 39.50 -3.35 -8.12
C LEU A 11 40.25 -4.44 -7.36
N VAL A 12 41.51 -4.65 -7.70
CA VAL A 12 42.41 -5.61 -7.06
C VAL A 12 43.42 -4.85 -6.23
N ILE A 13 43.45 -5.11 -4.91
CA ILE A 13 44.43 -4.51 -3.99
C ILE A 13 45.68 -5.41 -3.97
N THR A 14 46.66 -5.08 -4.81
CA THR A 14 47.80 -5.97 -5.11
C THR A 14 48.74 -6.18 -3.95
N SER A 15 48.90 -5.22 -3.05
CA SER A 15 49.76 -5.33 -1.87
C SER A 15 49.32 -6.41 -0.88
N SER A 16 48.07 -6.82 -0.94
CA SER A 16 47.52 -7.86 -0.07
C SER A 16 47.90 -9.27 -0.52
N PHE A 17 48.24 -9.46 -1.80
CA PHE A 17 48.51 -10.79 -2.37
C PHE A 17 49.96 -11.19 -2.32
N SER A 18 50.22 -12.50 -2.13
CA SER A 18 51.57 -13.11 -2.22
C SER A 18 52.00 -13.28 -3.68
N ASP A 19 51.04 -13.56 -4.57
CA ASP A 19 51.23 -13.70 -6.02
C ASP A 19 50.12 -12.98 -6.75
N PRO A 20 50.18 -11.63 -6.86
CA PRO A 20 49.14 -10.84 -7.51
C PRO A 20 49.07 -11.10 -9.03
N GLU A 21 50.19 -11.45 -9.67
CA GLU A 21 50.20 -11.63 -11.14
C GLU A 21 49.31 -12.80 -11.57
N LYS A 22 49.28 -13.89 -10.81
CA LYS A 22 48.45 -15.05 -11.12
C LYS A 22 46.98 -14.70 -11.06
N ILE A 23 46.54 -13.89 -10.09
CA ILE A 23 45.16 -13.46 -9.94
C ILE A 23 44.79 -12.50 -11.09
N LEU A 24 45.62 -11.50 -11.35
CA LEU A 24 45.43 -10.54 -12.43
C LEU A 24 45.36 -11.24 -13.79
N LYS A 25 46.26 -12.20 -14.06
CA LYS A 25 46.23 -12.98 -15.29
C LYS A 25 44.94 -13.76 -15.45
N THR A 26 44.50 -14.47 -14.39
CA THR A 26 43.24 -15.23 -14.41
C THR A 26 42.05 -14.36 -14.72
N LEU A 27 41.96 -13.16 -14.13
CA LEU A 27 40.82 -12.25 -14.33
C LEU A 27 40.88 -11.56 -15.69
N ARG A 28 42.09 -11.27 -16.22
CA ARG A 28 42.23 -10.73 -17.59
C ARG A 28 41.86 -11.78 -18.65
N GLU A 29 42.27 -13.04 -18.46
CA GLU A 29 41.86 -14.14 -19.35
C GLU A 29 40.36 -14.40 -19.33
N ALA A 30 39.67 -13.97 -18.29
CA ALA A 30 38.21 -14.00 -18.19
C ALA A 30 37.54 -12.71 -18.66
N ASP A 31 38.26 -11.80 -19.35
CA ASP A 31 37.78 -10.55 -19.95
C ASP A 31 37.22 -9.52 -18.95
N PHE A 32 37.69 -9.50 -17.70
CA PHE A 32 37.32 -8.43 -16.76
C PHE A 32 38.18 -7.18 -16.95
N MET A 33 37.59 -6.00 -16.77
CA MET A 33 38.33 -4.75 -16.65
C MET A 33 38.97 -4.67 -15.24
N LEU A 34 40.28 -4.52 -15.16
CA LEU A 34 40.99 -4.49 -13.89
C LEU A 34 41.51 -3.10 -13.55
N LEU A 35 41.27 -2.69 -12.31
CA LEU A 35 41.94 -1.57 -11.66
C LEU A 35 42.85 -2.15 -10.57
N GLU A 36 44.09 -1.73 -10.57
CA GLU A 36 45.10 -2.18 -9.60
C GLU A 36 45.36 -1.04 -8.60
N ALA A 37 45.42 -1.39 -7.32
CA ALA A 37 45.82 -0.47 -6.26
C ALA A 37 46.91 -1.12 -5.41
N SER A 38 48.00 -0.42 -5.19
CA SER A 38 49.16 -0.91 -4.42
C SER A 38 48.95 -0.80 -2.91
N ASN A 39 48.01 0.02 -2.47
CA ASN A 39 47.69 0.23 -1.05
C ASN A 39 46.28 0.71 -0.85
N GLN A 40 45.83 0.79 0.42
CA GLN A 40 44.48 1.23 0.78
C GLN A 40 44.15 2.67 0.34
N GLN A 41 45.11 3.59 0.44
CA GLN A 41 44.87 4.99 0.05
C GLN A 41 44.61 5.13 -1.44
N GLU A 42 45.41 4.42 -2.25
CA GLU A 42 45.20 4.35 -3.70
C GLU A 42 43.87 3.69 -4.04
N ALA A 43 43.51 2.60 -3.33
CA ALA A 43 42.23 1.94 -3.52
C ALA A 43 41.04 2.89 -3.28
N ILE A 44 41.07 3.65 -2.18
CA ILE A 44 40.03 4.65 -1.86
C ILE A 44 39.96 5.73 -2.96
N GLN A 45 41.10 6.20 -3.45
CA GLN A 45 41.16 7.18 -4.51
C GLN A 45 40.56 6.63 -5.82
N ARG A 46 40.91 5.39 -6.19
CA ARG A 46 40.36 4.70 -7.36
C ARG A 46 38.85 4.49 -7.27
N ILE A 47 38.36 4.09 -6.09
CA ILE A 47 36.92 3.92 -5.85
C ILE A 47 36.15 5.23 -6.11
N ARG A 48 36.68 6.36 -5.66
CA ARG A 48 36.05 7.67 -5.84
C ARG A 48 36.01 8.12 -7.30
N THR A 49 37.02 7.78 -8.08
CA THR A 49 37.16 8.22 -9.47
C THR A 49 36.47 7.31 -10.48
N THR A 50 36.47 5.99 -10.23
CA THR A 50 36.06 4.98 -11.22
C THR A 50 34.86 4.14 -10.81
N SER A 51 34.50 4.11 -9.52
CA SER A 51 33.36 3.33 -8.98
C SER A 51 33.39 1.86 -9.43
N PRO A 52 34.34 1.03 -8.98
CA PRO A 52 34.43 -0.37 -9.39
C PRO A 52 33.19 -1.17 -8.97
N ASP A 53 32.90 -2.25 -9.69
CA ASP A 53 31.75 -3.10 -9.42
C ASP A 53 32.02 -4.16 -8.35
N LEU A 54 33.30 -4.51 -8.08
CA LEU A 54 33.70 -5.47 -7.06
C LEU A 54 35.14 -5.19 -6.63
N ILE A 55 35.45 -5.42 -5.37
CA ILE A 55 36.78 -5.29 -4.77
C ILE A 55 37.33 -6.70 -4.41
N LEU A 56 38.55 -6.99 -4.81
CA LEU A 56 39.28 -8.20 -4.38
C LEU A 56 40.36 -7.83 -3.38
N LEU A 57 40.40 -8.54 -2.26
CA LEU A 57 41.33 -8.31 -1.17
C LEU A 57 41.84 -9.66 -0.60
N ASP A 58 43.17 -9.81 -0.39
CA ASP A 58 43.79 -10.96 0.29
C ASP A 58 43.97 -10.65 1.79
N ILE A 59 43.53 -11.56 2.65
CA ILE A 59 43.48 -11.34 4.12
C ILE A 59 44.58 -12.10 4.89
N ASP A 60 45.59 -12.68 4.27
CA ASP A 60 46.55 -13.58 4.96
C ASP A 60 47.57 -12.91 5.88
N LYS A 61 47.70 -11.58 5.89
CA LYS A 61 48.89 -10.95 6.48
C LYS A 61 48.73 -10.26 7.85
N SER A 62 47.60 -10.07 8.41
CA SER A 62 47.41 -9.72 9.83
C SER A 62 45.96 -9.37 10.19
N VAL A 63 45.32 -10.16 11.03
CA VAL A 63 43.94 -10.05 11.49
C VAL A 63 43.58 -8.69 12.12
N ARG A 64 44.55 -7.95 12.69
CA ARG A 64 44.28 -6.66 13.33
C ARG A 64 44.23 -5.46 12.37
N GLN A 65 45.01 -5.45 11.31
CA GLN A 65 44.97 -4.36 10.30
C GLN A 65 43.80 -4.51 9.35
N GLU A 66 43.33 -5.71 9.14
CA GLU A 66 42.30 -6.07 8.18
C GLU A 66 40.87 -5.71 8.65
N ASN A 67 40.60 -5.88 9.95
CA ASN A 67 39.32 -5.40 10.52
C ASN A 67 39.18 -3.87 10.39
N THR A 68 40.27 -3.12 10.48
CA THR A 68 40.29 -1.68 10.30
C THR A 68 40.00 -1.31 8.84
N ILE A 69 40.62 -2.01 7.88
CA ILE A 69 40.36 -1.79 6.44
C ILE A 69 38.93 -2.09 6.08
N LEU A 70 38.36 -3.16 6.58
CA LEU A 70 36.96 -3.54 6.38
C LEU A 70 35.99 -2.53 6.99
N GLN A 71 36.25 -2.15 8.23
CA GLN A 71 35.43 -1.13 8.89
C GLN A 71 35.48 0.20 8.15
N ASP A 72 36.65 0.65 7.71
CA ASP A 72 36.81 1.87 6.92
C ASP A 72 36.08 1.78 5.58
N PHE A 73 36.13 0.62 4.88
CA PHE A 73 35.39 0.43 3.64
C PHE A 73 33.88 0.38 3.85
N LYS A 74 33.40 -0.21 4.94
CA LYS A 74 31.95 -0.39 5.19
C LYS A 74 31.29 0.80 5.88
N THR A 75 32.00 1.53 6.70
CA THR A 75 31.49 2.77 7.31
C THR A 75 31.42 3.94 6.33
N ASN A 76 32.19 3.89 5.26
CA ASN A 76 32.12 4.91 4.22
C ASN A 76 30.95 4.64 3.26
N LYS A 77 30.01 5.57 3.17
CA LYS A 77 28.79 5.46 2.31
C LYS A 77 29.08 5.15 0.84
N ILE A 78 30.27 5.51 0.33
CA ILE A 78 30.65 5.31 -1.08
C ILE A 78 31.12 3.87 -1.30
N THR A 79 31.94 3.33 -0.38
CA THR A 79 32.54 2.00 -0.51
C THR A 79 31.65 0.90 0.04
N GLY A 80 30.77 1.20 1.01
CA GLY A 80 29.93 0.23 1.69
C GLY A 80 28.94 -0.52 0.80
N ALA A 81 28.59 0.06 -0.35
CA ALA A 81 27.68 -0.56 -1.33
C ALA A 81 28.40 -1.46 -2.35
N ILE A 82 29.77 -1.46 -2.41
CA ILE A 82 30.53 -2.26 -3.36
C ILE A 82 30.76 -3.65 -2.74
N PRO A 83 30.43 -4.74 -3.46
CA PRO A 83 30.73 -6.08 -2.98
C PRO A 83 32.25 -6.31 -2.86
N VAL A 84 32.64 -7.06 -1.83
CA VAL A 84 34.04 -7.40 -1.55
C VAL A 84 34.22 -8.91 -1.56
N LEU A 85 35.13 -9.40 -2.37
CA LEU A 85 35.52 -10.79 -2.39
C LEU A 85 36.88 -10.93 -1.68
N PHE A 86 36.88 -11.65 -0.56
CA PHE A 86 38.08 -11.98 0.18
C PHE A 86 38.71 -13.24 -0.33
N ILE A 87 40.06 -13.25 -0.38
CA ILE A 87 40.85 -14.43 -0.63
C ILE A 87 41.67 -14.69 0.64
N THR A 88 41.52 -15.88 1.25
CA THR A 88 42.12 -16.19 2.55
C THR A 88 42.66 -17.62 2.62
N SER A 89 43.78 -17.85 3.35
CA SER A 89 44.27 -19.18 3.70
C SER A 89 43.71 -19.72 5.02
N MET A 90 42.93 -18.92 5.75
CA MET A 90 42.42 -19.27 7.07
C MET A 90 41.30 -20.29 6.99
N THR A 91 41.55 -21.47 7.55
CA THR A 91 40.56 -22.58 7.69
C THR A 91 39.90 -22.61 9.08
N SER A 92 40.28 -21.71 10.00
CA SER A 92 39.77 -21.74 11.37
C SER A 92 38.44 -21.04 11.51
N GLU A 93 37.45 -21.77 12.00
CA GLU A 93 36.06 -21.37 12.25
C GLU A 93 35.89 -20.11 13.15
N ASN A 94 36.96 -19.65 13.82
CA ASN A 94 36.90 -18.60 14.84
C ASN A 94 37.07 -17.15 14.32
N HIS A 95 37.49 -16.94 13.06
CA HIS A 95 37.75 -15.60 12.54
C HIS A 95 36.86 -15.13 11.36
N ILE A 96 36.11 -16.06 10.77
CA ILE A 96 35.17 -15.76 9.67
C ILE A 96 33.87 -15.11 10.13
N PRO A 97 33.34 -15.33 11.36
CA PRO A 97 31.98 -14.92 11.72
C PRO A 97 31.70 -13.41 11.70
N GLU A 98 32.69 -12.59 12.05
CA GLU A 98 32.44 -11.13 12.12
C GLU A 98 32.34 -10.45 10.74
N CYS A 99 33.06 -11.00 9.75
CA CYS A 99 33.02 -10.47 8.39
C CYS A 99 31.76 -10.89 7.61
N LEU A 100 31.16 -12.05 7.95
CA LEU A 100 29.98 -12.57 7.28
C LEU A 100 28.66 -11.80 7.62
N ASN A 101 28.68 -10.95 8.63
CA ASN A 101 27.52 -10.14 9.01
C ASN A 101 27.23 -8.96 8.07
N TYR A 102 28.02 -8.80 7.00
CA TYR A 102 27.79 -7.77 5.98
C TYR A 102 27.22 -8.37 4.70
N ASP A 103 26.12 -7.88 4.22
CA ASP A 103 25.33 -8.42 3.09
C ASP A 103 26.08 -8.52 1.74
N ASN A 104 27.20 -7.81 1.57
CA ASN A 104 27.95 -7.72 0.32
C ASN A 104 29.37 -8.28 0.41
N ILE A 105 29.58 -9.31 1.22
CA ILE A 105 30.90 -9.95 1.38
C ILE A 105 30.81 -11.41 0.99
N ASP A 106 31.80 -11.86 0.22
CA ASP A 106 32.03 -13.28 -0.05
C ASP A 106 33.51 -13.61 0.12
N PHE A 107 33.86 -14.87 0.23
CA PHE A 107 35.23 -15.30 0.41
C PHE A 107 35.55 -16.55 -0.40
N ILE A 108 36.84 -16.70 -0.70
CA ILE A 108 37.40 -17.88 -1.33
C ILE A 108 38.63 -18.32 -0.52
N THR A 109 38.73 -19.62 -0.21
CA THR A 109 39.85 -20.17 0.58
C THR A 109 40.99 -20.67 -0.30
N LYS A 110 42.22 -20.38 0.09
CA LYS A 110 43.43 -20.94 -0.55
C LYS A 110 43.71 -22.37 -0.05
N PRO A 111 44.18 -23.28 -0.93
CA PRO A 111 44.40 -23.07 -2.37
C PRO A 111 43.09 -23.16 -3.18
N PHE A 112 42.91 -22.29 -4.15
CA PHE A 112 41.75 -22.29 -5.04
C PHE A 112 42.16 -22.50 -6.51
N ARG A 113 41.21 -22.97 -7.32
CA ARG A 113 41.40 -23.12 -8.77
C ARG A 113 41.05 -21.78 -9.47
N PRO A 114 41.76 -21.41 -10.57
CA PRO A 114 41.45 -20.20 -11.33
C PRO A 114 39.96 -20.07 -11.71
N GLN A 115 39.36 -21.18 -12.12
CA GLN A 115 37.93 -21.23 -12.48
C GLN A 115 37.01 -20.91 -11.29
N GLU A 116 37.38 -21.31 -10.08
CA GLU A 116 36.61 -21.03 -8.87
C GLU A 116 36.58 -19.52 -8.57
N LEU A 117 37.71 -18.83 -8.71
CA LEU A 117 37.78 -17.37 -8.58
C LEU A 117 36.85 -16.68 -9.57
N VAL A 118 36.89 -17.07 -10.84
CA VAL A 118 36.02 -16.49 -11.89
C VAL A 118 34.56 -16.72 -11.58
N ILE A 119 34.17 -17.93 -11.17
CA ILE A 119 32.78 -18.26 -10.81
C ILE A 119 32.29 -17.41 -9.62
N ARG A 120 33.09 -17.24 -8.59
CA ARG A 120 32.77 -16.43 -7.40
C ARG A 120 32.58 -14.95 -7.78
N VAL A 121 33.50 -14.41 -8.57
CA VAL A 121 33.38 -13.02 -9.10
C VAL A 121 32.11 -12.88 -9.90
N GLN A 122 31.80 -13.78 -10.83
CA GLN A 122 30.60 -13.74 -11.65
C GLN A 122 29.32 -13.86 -10.81
N HIS A 123 29.35 -14.67 -9.75
CA HIS A 123 28.22 -14.81 -8.83
C HIS A 123 27.93 -13.48 -8.12
N GLN A 124 28.95 -12.84 -7.55
CA GLN A 124 28.79 -11.53 -6.89
C GLN A 124 28.30 -10.45 -7.84
N LEU A 125 28.83 -10.40 -9.06
CA LEU A 125 28.39 -9.47 -10.09
C LEU A 125 26.94 -9.74 -10.55
N SER A 126 26.50 -11.01 -10.55
CA SER A 126 25.11 -11.35 -10.87
C SER A 126 24.12 -10.85 -9.82
N LEU A 127 24.48 -10.98 -8.54
CA LEU A 127 23.69 -10.43 -7.42
C LEU A 127 23.59 -8.90 -7.51
N LEU A 128 24.73 -8.23 -7.71
CA LEU A 128 24.76 -6.77 -7.88
C LEU A 128 23.87 -6.31 -9.06
N ARG A 129 23.91 -7.04 -10.18
CA ARG A 129 23.05 -6.75 -11.35
C ARG A 129 21.58 -6.93 -11.01
N ALA A 130 21.21 -8.02 -10.35
CA ALA A 130 19.82 -8.28 -9.95
C ALA A 130 19.29 -7.16 -9.03
N GLU A 131 20.07 -6.77 -8.04
CA GLU A 131 19.73 -5.67 -7.13
C GLU A 131 19.54 -4.35 -7.86
N ARG A 132 20.46 -3.98 -8.77
CA ARG A 132 20.34 -2.76 -9.59
C ARG A 132 19.09 -2.78 -10.48
N VAL A 133 18.74 -3.94 -11.05
CA VAL A 133 17.51 -4.08 -11.87
C VAL A 133 16.26 -3.91 -11.01
N ILE A 134 16.18 -4.59 -9.86
CA ILE A 134 15.06 -4.48 -8.92
C ILE A 134 14.89 -3.03 -8.46
N ARG A 135 15.96 -2.37 -8.06
CA ARG A 135 15.94 -0.97 -7.63
C ARG A 135 15.41 -0.05 -8.73
N ARG A 136 15.92 -0.20 -9.97
CA ARG A 136 15.43 0.59 -11.12
C ARG A 136 13.95 0.34 -11.43
N GLN A 137 13.50 -0.90 -11.33
CA GLN A 137 12.09 -1.23 -11.54
C GLN A 137 11.21 -0.61 -10.44
N ASN A 138 11.64 -0.69 -9.18
CA ASN A 138 10.92 -0.08 -8.06
C ASN A 138 10.84 1.45 -8.20
N GLU A 139 11.92 2.12 -8.62
CA GLU A 139 11.90 3.56 -8.87
C GLU A 139 10.95 3.95 -10.03
N LYS A 140 10.93 3.16 -11.13
CA LYS A 140 9.99 3.37 -12.24
C LYS A 140 8.55 3.16 -11.81
N LEU A 141 8.29 2.08 -11.06
CA LEU A 141 6.96 1.79 -10.54
C LEU A 141 6.46 2.91 -9.63
N LYS A 142 7.32 3.36 -8.71
CA LYS A 142 7.00 4.48 -7.80
C LYS A 142 6.64 5.75 -8.57
N LYS A 143 7.45 6.14 -9.56
CA LYS A 143 7.15 7.32 -10.41
C LYS A 143 5.84 7.16 -11.20
N SER A 144 5.55 5.96 -11.71
CA SER A 144 4.30 5.69 -12.43
C SER A 144 3.09 5.81 -11.51
N LEU A 145 3.19 5.28 -10.27
CA LEU A 145 2.13 5.41 -9.27
C LEU A 145 1.89 6.88 -8.89
N GLU A 146 2.95 7.64 -8.64
CA GLU A 146 2.86 9.08 -8.31
C GLU A 146 2.22 9.90 -9.45
N ALA A 147 2.58 9.59 -10.70
CA ALA A 147 1.99 10.26 -11.88
C ALA A 147 0.50 9.93 -12.03
N ARG A 148 0.12 8.66 -11.86
CA ARG A 148 -1.26 8.20 -11.89
C ARG A 148 -2.11 8.92 -10.84
N ASP A 149 -1.62 8.99 -9.62
CA ASP A 149 -2.33 9.61 -8.50
C ASP A 149 -2.50 11.11 -8.68
N LYS A 150 -1.47 11.78 -9.22
CA LYS A 150 -1.55 13.19 -9.59
C LYS A 150 -2.63 13.42 -10.65
N LEU A 151 -2.69 12.53 -11.67
CA LEU A 151 -3.70 12.62 -12.73
C LEU A 151 -5.13 12.48 -12.15
N TYR A 152 -5.37 11.50 -11.29
CA TYR A 152 -6.67 11.34 -10.64
C TYR A 152 -7.07 12.57 -9.82
N SER A 153 -6.11 13.16 -9.08
CA SER A 153 -6.37 14.37 -8.31
C SER A 153 -6.76 15.56 -9.18
N ILE A 154 -6.11 15.72 -10.34
CA ILE A 154 -6.43 16.80 -11.30
C ILE A 154 -7.82 16.58 -11.90
N ILE A 155 -8.08 15.37 -12.44
CA ILE A 155 -9.38 15.04 -13.05
C ILE A 155 -10.52 15.27 -12.05
N ALA A 156 -10.36 14.81 -10.83
CA ALA A 156 -11.40 14.96 -9.83
C ALA A 156 -11.62 16.43 -9.39
N HIS A 157 -10.54 17.22 -9.32
CA HIS A 157 -10.65 18.67 -9.09
C HIS A 157 -11.42 19.36 -10.21
N ASP A 158 -11.08 19.06 -11.46
CA ASP A 158 -11.64 19.72 -12.63
C ASP A 158 -13.10 19.30 -12.90
N LEU A 159 -13.50 18.10 -12.46
CA LEU A 159 -14.89 17.64 -12.52
C LEU A 159 -15.76 18.19 -11.38
N ARG A 160 -15.17 18.52 -10.22
CA ARG A 160 -15.94 19.05 -9.07
C ARG A 160 -16.67 20.34 -9.41
N ALA A 161 -16.03 21.27 -10.12
CA ALA A 161 -16.59 22.57 -10.45
C ALA A 161 -17.84 22.47 -11.35
N PRO A 162 -17.81 21.78 -12.52
CA PRO A 162 -19.00 21.66 -13.37
C PRO A 162 -20.14 20.88 -12.70
N ILE A 163 -19.83 19.78 -11.98
CA ILE A 163 -20.86 19.02 -11.28
C ILE A 163 -21.47 19.83 -10.13
N GLY A 164 -20.65 20.58 -9.39
CA GLY A 164 -21.13 21.50 -8.36
C GLY A 164 -22.05 22.58 -8.92
N THR A 165 -21.77 23.11 -10.12
CA THR A 165 -22.61 24.08 -10.82
C THR A 165 -23.94 23.45 -11.23
N ILE A 166 -23.95 22.24 -11.78
CA ILE A 166 -25.17 21.51 -12.13
C ILE A 166 -26.02 21.26 -10.88
N LYS A 167 -25.42 20.86 -9.77
CA LYS A 167 -26.09 20.66 -8.48
C LYS A 167 -26.74 21.94 -7.99
N MET A 168 -26.05 23.06 -8.08
CA MET A 168 -26.59 24.37 -7.68
C MET A 168 -27.78 24.81 -8.57
N ILE A 169 -27.71 24.58 -9.88
CA ILE A 169 -28.80 24.84 -10.81
C ILE A 169 -30.01 23.97 -10.46
N ASN A 170 -29.80 22.66 -10.24
CA ASN A 170 -30.85 21.73 -9.87
C ASN A 170 -31.55 22.15 -8.56
N SER A 171 -30.80 22.53 -7.53
CA SER A 171 -31.34 23.01 -6.27
C SER A 171 -32.19 24.28 -6.45
N SER A 172 -31.78 25.17 -7.36
CA SER A 172 -32.55 26.40 -7.70
C SER A 172 -33.86 26.08 -8.41
N ILE A 173 -33.89 25.06 -9.27
CA ILE A 173 -35.09 24.58 -9.96
C ILE A 173 -36.00 23.87 -8.97
N GLU A 174 -35.47 23.04 -8.07
CA GLU A 174 -36.27 22.35 -7.05
C GLU A 174 -36.97 23.31 -6.12
N ALA A 175 -36.36 24.44 -5.75
CA ALA A 175 -36.99 25.51 -5.00
C ALA A 175 -38.18 26.16 -5.75
N GLN A 176 -38.24 26.01 -7.07
CA GLN A 176 -39.35 26.52 -7.92
C GLN A 176 -40.28 25.39 -8.38
N LYS A 177 -40.13 24.16 -7.93
CA LYS A 177 -40.92 22.99 -8.35
C LYS A 177 -42.40 23.16 -8.22
N ALA A 178 -42.87 23.90 -7.20
CA ALA A 178 -44.30 24.24 -7.02
C ALA A 178 -44.92 25.02 -8.19
N LYS A 179 -44.12 25.64 -9.07
CA LYS A 179 -44.54 26.38 -10.25
C LYS A 179 -44.59 25.51 -11.51
N ILE A 180 -43.99 24.33 -11.48
CA ILE A 180 -43.95 23.40 -12.61
C ILE A 180 -45.21 22.54 -12.57
N LYS A 181 -46.13 22.79 -13.48
CA LYS A 181 -47.42 22.08 -13.55
C LYS A 181 -47.38 20.78 -14.35
N ASP A 182 -46.28 20.54 -15.11
CA ASP A 182 -46.15 19.36 -15.95
C ASP A 182 -45.46 18.21 -15.18
N PRO A 183 -46.17 17.09 -14.97
CA PRO A 183 -45.64 15.95 -14.23
C PRO A 183 -44.40 15.28 -14.91
N GLN A 184 -44.33 15.36 -16.26
CA GLN A 184 -43.19 14.77 -17.00
C GLN A 184 -41.92 15.61 -16.79
N ILE A 185 -42.07 16.94 -16.81
CA ILE A 185 -40.97 17.87 -16.55
C ILE A 185 -40.49 17.72 -15.09
N SER A 186 -41.40 17.59 -14.13
CA SER A 186 -41.03 17.35 -12.72
C SER A 186 -40.23 16.07 -12.55
N LYS A 187 -40.62 14.98 -13.22
CA LYS A 187 -39.91 13.71 -13.18
C LYS A 187 -38.52 13.78 -13.83
N LEU A 188 -38.36 14.52 -14.92
CA LEU A 188 -37.06 14.75 -15.55
C LEU A 188 -36.11 15.50 -14.62
N PHE A 189 -36.56 16.50 -13.90
CA PHE A 189 -35.74 17.22 -12.92
C PHE A 189 -35.34 16.34 -11.74
N GLU A 190 -36.23 15.49 -11.25
CA GLU A 190 -35.87 14.49 -10.22
C GLU A 190 -34.74 13.59 -10.71
N MET A 191 -34.83 13.03 -11.92
CA MET A 191 -33.77 12.18 -12.51
C MET A 191 -32.45 12.93 -12.70
N ILE A 192 -32.48 14.18 -13.14
CA ILE A 192 -31.26 15.00 -13.28
C ILE A 192 -30.63 15.25 -11.92
N ASN A 193 -31.42 15.55 -10.90
CA ASN A 193 -30.94 15.79 -9.55
C ASN A 193 -30.27 14.51 -8.96
N GLU A 194 -30.94 13.37 -9.06
CA GLU A 194 -30.41 12.07 -8.63
C GLU A 194 -29.12 11.75 -9.34
N THR A 195 -29.06 11.87 -10.66
CA THR A 195 -27.85 11.59 -11.45
C THR A 195 -26.69 12.53 -11.09
N THR A 196 -26.99 13.80 -10.82
CA THR A 196 -26.00 14.80 -10.42
C THR A 196 -25.42 14.49 -9.03
N GLU A 197 -26.27 14.13 -8.07
CA GLU A 197 -25.84 13.72 -6.72
C GLU A 197 -24.99 12.44 -6.79
N GLU A 198 -25.39 11.46 -7.59
CA GLU A 198 -24.59 10.25 -7.80
C GLU A 198 -23.20 10.58 -8.37
N ALA A 199 -23.14 11.41 -9.42
CA ALA A 199 -21.88 11.83 -10.04
C ALA A 199 -20.98 12.59 -9.06
N PHE A 200 -21.55 13.49 -8.26
CA PHE A 200 -20.82 14.23 -7.24
C PHE A 200 -20.25 13.32 -6.15
N ASN A 201 -21.06 12.37 -5.67
CA ASN A 201 -20.65 11.40 -4.67
C ASN A 201 -19.54 10.46 -5.19
N LEU A 202 -19.64 10.04 -6.45
CA LEU A 202 -18.61 9.26 -7.13
C LEU A 202 -17.27 10.01 -7.17
N LEU A 203 -17.32 11.28 -7.54
CA LEU A 203 -16.15 12.14 -7.65
C LEU A 203 -15.49 12.37 -6.29
N GLU A 204 -16.28 12.67 -5.24
CA GLU A 204 -15.75 12.82 -3.87
C GLU A 204 -15.13 11.52 -3.36
N ASN A 205 -15.74 10.37 -3.66
CA ASN A 205 -15.21 9.07 -3.30
C ASN A 205 -13.89 8.78 -4.03
N LEU A 206 -13.78 9.10 -5.31
CA LEU A 206 -12.56 8.97 -6.10
C LEU A 206 -11.43 9.84 -5.54
N LEU A 207 -11.73 11.11 -5.20
CA LEU A 207 -10.77 12.03 -4.59
C LEU A 207 -10.26 11.54 -3.23
N ARG A 208 -11.16 11.03 -2.39
CA ARG A 208 -10.78 10.48 -1.09
C ARG A 208 -9.92 9.23 -1.27
N TRP A 209 -10.27 8.35 -2.22
CA TRP A 209 -9.50 7.15 -2.52
C TRP A 209 -8.08 7.48 -3.02
N THR A 210 -7.93 8.42 -3.94
CA THR A 210 -6.60 8.82 -4.48
C THR A 210 -5.69 9.44 -3.41
N ARG A 211 -6.26 10.22 -2.49
CA ARG A 211 -5.51 10.76 -1.34
C ARG A 211 -5.03 9.67 -0.39
N ASN A 212 -5.85 8.63 -0.20
CA ASN A 212 -5.53 7.50 0.70
C ASN A 212 -4.39 6.63 0.18
N GLN A 213 -4.36 6.33 -1.12
CA GLN A 213 -3.31 5.53 -1.77
C GLN A 213 -1.90 6.10 -1.55
N ASN A 214 -1.79 7.41 -1.41
CA ASN A 214 -0.51 8.13 -1.23
C ASN A 214 -0.01 8.19 0.22
N GLY A 215 -0.70 7.59 1.17
CA GLY A 215 -0.38 7.73 2.60
C GLY A 215 -0.45 9.19 3.09
N LYS A 216 -1.00 10.12 2.29
CA LYS A 216 -1.09 11.55 2.59
C LYS A 216 -2.35 11.93 3.35
N THR A 217 -3.30 11.02 3.47
CA THR A 217 -4.50 11.28 4.28
C THR A 217 -4.13 11.21 5.75
N LYS A 218 -4.02 12.36 6.38
CA LYS A 218 -3.91 12.44 7.84
C LYS A 218 -5.23 11.98 8.43
N ILE A 219 -5.15 11.00 9.34
CA ILE A 219 -6.29 10.57 10.15
C ILE A 219 -6.44 11.59 11.27
N TYR A 220 -7.60 12.18 11.39
CA TYR A 220 -7.95 13.05 12.52
C TYR A 220 -8.77 12.25 13.53
N ALA A 221 -8.14 11.21 14.11
CA ALA A 221 -8.79 10.40 15.12
C ALA A 221 -9.04 11.22 16.39
N THR A 222 -10.27 11.26 16.83
CA THR A 222 -10.73 11.92 18.04
C THR A 222 -11.59 10.95 18.87
N LEU A 223 -11.72 11.24 20.16
CA LEU A 223 -12.64 10.53 21.03
C LEU A 223 -14.03 11.10 20.83
N PHE A 224 -14.99 10.27 20.42
CA PHE A 224 -16.39 10.68 20.30
C PHE A 224 -17.36 9.55 20.58
N ASN A 225 -18.62 9.91 20.87
CA ASN A 225 -19.70 8.94 21.06
C ASN A 225 -20.33 8.56 19.72
N LEU A 226 -20.39 7.26 19.43
CA LEU A 226 -20.93 6.73 18.18
C LEU A 226 -22.46 6.94 18.06
N THR A 227 -23.22 6.94 19.16
CA THR A 227 -24.69 7.00 19.14
C THR A 227 -25.28 8.22 18.43
N PRO A 228 -24.81 9.46 18.66
CA PRO A 228 -25.27 10.61 17.90
C PRO A 228 -24.98 10.50 16.41
N VAL A 229 -23.82 9.95 16.06
CA VAL A 229 -23.38 9.76 14.66
C VAL A 229 -24.28 8.75 13.95
N ALA A 230 -24.55 7.61 14.59
CA ALA A 230 -25.46 6.59 14.08
C ALA A 230 -26.86 7.14 13.87
N ARG A 231 -27.40 7.89 14.84
CA ARG A 231 -28.71 8.53 14.76
C ARG A 231 -28.79 9.53 13.60
N GLN A 232 -27.75 10.36 13.42
CA GLN A 232 -27.68 11.33 12.32
C GLN A 232 -27.70 10.63 10.96
N VAL A 233 -26.92 9.55 10.80
CA VAL A 233 -26.87 8.82 9.54
C VAL A 233 -28.18 8.10 9.26
N VAL A 234 -28.77 7.43 10.24
CA VAL A 234 -30.09 6.77 10.09
C VAL A 234 -31.17 7.76 9.71
N SER A 235 -31.22 8.94 10.37
CA SER A 235 -32.17 10.01 10.03
C SER A 235 -32.04 10.49 8.58
N LEU A 236 -30.82 10.56 8.05
CA LEU A 236 -30.58 10.94 6.65
C LEU A 236 -31.22 9.97 5.65
N PHE A 237 -31.24 8.68 5.96
CA PHE A 237 -31.77 7.64 5.08
C PHE A 237 -33.22 7.27 5.35
N SER A 238 -33.87 7.80 6.41
CA SER A 238 -35.23 7.45 6.78
C SER A 238 -36.24 7.77 5.70
N ALA A 239 -36.10 8.92 5.00
CA ALA A 239 -37.01 9.28 3.92
C ALA A 239 -36.90 8.31 2.72
N ILE A 240 -35.68 7.91 2.37
CA ILE A 240 -35.38 6.97 1.26
C ILE A 240 -35.90 5.57 1.60
N ALA A 241 -35.66 5.11 2.84
CA ALA A 241 -36.18 3.83 3.32
C ALA A 241 -37.70 3.78 3.32
N ASN A 242 -38.35 4.84 3.83
CA ASN A 242 -39.81 4.95 3.83
C ASN A 242 -40.39 4.96 2.43
N ALA A 243 -39.79 5.67 1.48
CA ALA A 243 -40.21 5.69 0.07
C ALA A 243 -40.16 4.30 -0.60
N LYS A 244 -39.30 3.43 -0.11
CA LYS A 244 -39.15 2.01 -0.55
C LYS A 244 -39.91 1.04 0.37
N GLU A 245 -40.65 1.55 1.35
CA GLU A 245 -41.35 0.77 2.38
C GLU A 245 -40.41 -0.15 3.18
N ILE A 246 -39.18 0.26 3.39
CA ILE A 246 -38.19 -0.47 4.17
C ILE A 246 -38.17 0.02 5.61
N GLU A 247 -38.25 -0.90 6.55
CA GLU A 247 -38.10 -0.60 7.98
C GLU A 247 -36.62 -0.42 8.33
N LEU A 248 -36.21 0.81 8.66
CA LEU A 248 -34.83 1.15 9.04
C LEU A 248 -34.74 1.28 10.57
N ILE A 249 -34.10 0.30 11.21
CA ILE A 249 -34.01 0.17 12.67
C ILE A 249 -32.62 0.55 13.17
N ASN A 250 -32.55 1.47 14.13
CA ASN A 250 -31.33 1.76 14.87
C ASN A 250 -31.41 1.18 16.29
N ARG A 251 -30.57 0.21 16.60
CA ARG A 251 -30.45 -0.39 17.94
C ARG A 251 -29.25 0.13 18.71
N ILE A 252 -28.53 1.13 18.20
CA ILE A 252 -27.40 1.73 18.93
C ILE A 252 -27.97 2.76 19.90
N GLU A 253 -28.20 2.31 21.13
CA GLU A 253 -28.70 3.12 22.25
C GLU A 253 -27.69 3.07 23.41
N GLY A 254 -27.43 4.21 24.05
CA GLY A 254 -26.44 4.31 25.12
C GLY A 254 -25.22 5.16 24.74
N LYS A 255 -24.17 5.03 25.51
CA LYS A 255 -22.91 5.76 25.29
C LYS A 255 -21.82 4.80 24.86
N PHE A 256 -21.34 4.94 23.63
CA PHE A 256 -20.27 4.11 23.06
C PHE A 256 -19.15 5.02 22.56
N ASP A 257 -18.17 5.26 23.43
CA ASP A 257 -17.02 6.09 23.10
C ASP A 257 -16.01 5.30 22.27
N ILE A 258 -15.69 5.82 21.08
CA ILE A 258 -14.72 5.26 20.13
C ILE A 258 -13.62 6.28 19.83
N PHE A 259 -12.42 5.78 19.51
CA PHE A 259 -11.30 6.63 19.06
C PHE A 259 -11.05 6.39 17.58
N ALA A 260 -11.58 7.28 16.74
CA ALA A 260 -11.56 7.15 15.30
C ALA A 260 -11.71 8.52 14.61
N ASP A 261 -11.55 8.56 13.29
CA ASP A 261 -11.91 9.71 12.48
C ASP A 261 -13.44 9.70 12.23
N GLU A 262 -14.13 10.67 12.83
CA GLU A 262 -15.61 10.74 12.82
C GLU A 262 -16.17 10.82 11.40
N ASP A 263 -15.55 11.60 10.48
CA ASP A 263 -16.00 11.75 9.11
C ASP A 263 -15.82 10.47 8.28
N MET A 264 -14.73 9.72 8.54
CA MET A 264 -14.53 8.40 7.94
C MET A 264 -15.58 7.41 8.40
N ILE A 265 -15.88 7.37 9.70
CA ILE A 265 -16.93 6.48 10.25
C ILE A 265 -18.32 6.86 9.72
N LYS A 266 -18.67 8.14 9.65
CA LYS A 266 -19.91 8.63 9.00
C LYS A 266 -19.99 8.14 7.55
N THR A 267 -18.90 8.23 6.81
CA THR A 267 -18.85 7.79 5.40
C THR A 267 -19.05 6.29 5.27
N VAL A 268 -18.44 5.48 6.15
CA VAL A 268 -18.64 4.03 6.18
C VAL A 268 -20.10 3.68 6.46
N LEU A 269 -20.69 4.25 7.51
CA LEU A 269 -22.09 4.01 7.86
C LEU A 269 -23.04 4.40 6.72
N ARG A 270 -22.83 5.57 6.09
CA ARG A 270 -23.63 5.99 4.92
C ARG A 270 -23.57 4.99 3.78
N ASN A 271 -22.35 4.54 3.42
CA ASN A 271 -22.18 3.58 2.32
C ASN A 271 -22.83 2.22 2.64
N LEU A 272 -22.67 1.71 3.85
CA LEU A 272 -23.22 0.41 4.23
C LEU A 272 -24.75 0.46 4.33
N ILE A 273 -25.34 1.51 4.94
CA ILE A 273 -26.80 1.69 5.05
C ILE A 273 -27.41 1.93 3.66
N SER A 274 -26.80 2.76 2.83
CA SER A 274 -27.24 2.97 1.45
C SER A 274 -27.26 1.67 0.64
N ASN A 275 -26.20 0.86 0.75
CA ASN A 275 -26.16 -0.45 0.11
C ASN A 275 -27.26 -1.38 0.65
N ALA A 276 -27.45 -1.44 1.96
CA ALA A 276 -28.48 -2.27 2.57
C ALA A 276 -29.88 -1.90 2.04
N ILE A 277 -30.25 -0.61 2.01
CA ILE A 277 -31.53 -0.14 1.46
C ILE A 277 -31.64 -0.47 -0.03
N LYS A 278 -30.58 -0.25 -0.79
CA LYS A 278 -30.54 -0.50 -2.23
C LYS A 278 -30.81 -1.96 -2.57
N PHE A 279 -30.26 -2.91 -1.79
CA PHE A 279 -30.35 -4.34 -2.07
C PHE A 279 -31.47 -5.04 -1.31
N THR A 280 -32.23 -4.34 -0.49
CA THR A 280 -33.44 -4.82 0.19
C THR A 280 -34.65 -4.64 -0.68
N TYR A 281 -35.56 -5.63 -0.68
CA TYR A 281 -36.85 -5.54 -1.38
C TYR A 281 -37.82 -4.65 -0.62
N THR A 282 -38.83 -4.13 -1.33
CA THR A 282 -39.96 -3.39 -0.75
C THR A 282 -40.61 -4.19 0.38
N GLY A 283 -40.92 -3.55 1.49
CA GLY A 283 -41.42 -4.20 2.73
C GLY A 283 -40.34 -4.94 3.55
N GLY A 284 -39.07 -4.81 3.18
CA GLY A 284 -37.99 -5.44 3.92
C GLY A 284 -37.49 -4.61 5.11
N GLN A 285 -36.39 -5.04 5.70
CA GLN A 285 -35.82 -4.48 6.93
C GLN A 285 -34.31 -4.27 6.83
N VAL A 286 -33.83 -3.15 7.36
CA VAL A 286 -32.41 -2.84 7.55
C VAL A 286 -32.18 -2.48 9.02
N GLU A 287 -31.25 -3.18 9.67
CA GLU A 287 -30.93 -2.99 11.09
C GLU A 287 -29.50 -2.53 11.27
N LEU A 288 -29.28 -1.45 12.03
CA LEU A 288 -27.99 -1.00 12.53
C LEU A 288 -27.87 -1.37 14.00
N SER A 289 -26.86 -2.17 14.35
CA SER A 289 -26.63 -2.62 15.72
C SER A 289 -25.16 -2.61 16.09
N LEU A 290 -24.87 -2.76 17.39
CA LEU A 290 -23.52 -2.77 17.94
C LEU A 290 -23.39 -3.88 18.99
N ALA A 291 -22.23 -4.55 19.01
CA ALA A 291 -21.87 -5.52 20.01
C ALA A 291 -20.49 -5.26 20.61
N ASP A 292 -20.33 -5.66 21.85
CA ASP A 292 -19.04 -5.66 22.53
C ASP A 292 -18.22 -6.87 22.09
N SER A 293 -17.00 -6.62 21.60
CA SER A 293 -16.05 -7.64 21.14
C SER A 293 -14.70 -7.50 21.86
N GLY A 294 -14.70 -7.32 23.17
CA GLY A 294 -13.51 -7.15 23.99
C GLY A 294 -12.87 -5.77 23.81
N ASP A 295 -11.70 -5.69 23.17
CA ASP A 295 -11.00 -4.43 22.92
C ASP A 295 -11.61 -3.58 21.81
N TYR A 296 -12.62 -4.11 21.10
CA TYR A 296 -13.27 -3.49 19.96
C TYR A 296 -14.78 -3.37 20.17
N TRP A 297 -15.37 -2.36 19.54
CA TRP A 297 -16.78 -2.34 19.22
C TRP A 297 -16.97 -2.93 17.83
N THR A 298 -17.94 -3.84 17.66
CA THR A 298 -18.34 -4.37 16.36
C THR A 298 -19.68 -3.77 15.96
N ILE A 299 -19.70 -3.05 14.84
CA ILE A 299 -20.90 -2.41 14.31
C ILE A 299 -21.42 -3.24 13.14
N TYR A 300 -22.71 -3.56 13.17
CA TYR A 300 -23.39 -4.38 12.18
C TYR A 300 -24.42 -3.54 11.40
N VAL A 301 -24.42 -3.72 10.08
CA VAL A 301 -25.48 -3.28 9.19
C VAL A 301 -26.05 -4.54 8.54
N LYS A 302 -27.26 -4.94 8.94
CA LYS A 302 -27.92 -6.16 8.48
C LYS A 302 -29.12 -5.81 7.63
N ASP A 303 -29.28 -6.50 6.51
CA ASP A 303 -30.46 -6.45 5.66
C ASP A 303 -31.04 -7.85 5.44
N ASN A 304 -32.33 -7.90 5.09
CA ASN A 304 -33.04 -9.11 4.66
C ASN A 304 -33.32 -9.06 3.13
N GLY A 305 -32.42 -8.46 2.37
CA GLY A 305 -32.52 -8.27 0.94
C GLY A 305 -32.14 -9.51 0.11
N LYS A 306 -31.75 -9.25 -1.15
CA LYS A 306 -31.45 -10.34 -2.11
C LYS A 306 -30.24 -11.19 -1.77
N GLY A 307 -29.38 -10.78 -0.83
CA GLY A 307 -28.12 -11.45 -0.53
C GLY A 307 -27.10 -11.36 -1.67
N ILE A 308 -25.97 -12.06 -1.48
CA ILE A 308 -24.83 -12.04 -2.40
C ILE A 308 -24.48 -13.49 -2.77
N PRO A 309 -24.39 -13.84 -4.05
CA PRO A 309 -23.94 -15.14 -4.52
C PRO A 309 -22.55 -15.51 -3.99
N LYS A 310 -22.30 -16.80 -3.71
CA LYS A 310 -21.05 -17.28 -3.07
C LYS A 310 -19.79 -16.99 -3.86
N ASP A 311 -19.86 -17.04 -5.18
CA ASP A 311 -18.78 -16.72 -6.11
C ASP A 311 -18.35 -15.24 -5.99
N LEU A 312 -19.31 -14.32 -5.82
CA LEU A 312 -19.05 -12.89 -5.64
C LEU A 312 -18.54 -12.54 -4.24
N GLN A 313 -18.97 -13.28 -3.19
CA GLN A 313 -18.56 -12.99 -1.81
C GLN A 313 -17.03 -13.06 -1.63
N ALA A 314 -16.36 -14.03 -2.28
CA ALA A 314 -14.92 -14.21 -2.18
C ALA A 314 -14.11 -13.03 -2.75
N HIS A 315 -14.70 -12.28 -3.66
CA HIS A 315 -14.08 -11.17 -4.38
C HIS A 315 -14.42 -9.80 -3.79
N LEU A 316 -15.59 -9.64 -3.15
CA LEU A 316 -16.12 -8.37 -2.66
C LEU A 316 -15.20 -7.60 -1.71
N LEU A 317 -14.44 -8.29 -0.87
CA LEU A 317 -13.53 -7.68 0.12
C LEU A 317 -12.05 -7.96 -0.14
N LYS A 318 -11.72 -8.82 -1.13
CA LYS A 318 -10.33 -9.27 -1.39
C LYS A 318 -9.66 -8.59 -2.56
N SER A 319 -10.41 -8.12 -3.56
CA SER A 319 -9.85 -7.61 -4.80
C SER A 319 -9.99 -6.10 -4.90
N ASP A 320 -9.03 -5.48 -5.59
CA ASP A 320 -9.16 -4.12 -6.11
C ASP A 320 -10.05 -4.10 -7.38
N GLU A 321 -10.80 -5.18 -7.62
CA GLU A 321 -11.71 -5.33 -8.73
C GLU A 321 -13.04 -4.60 -8.45
N TYR A 322 -13.46 -3.83 -9.42
CA TYR A 322 -14.73 -3.11 -9.39
C TYR A 322 -15.88 -4.07 -9.65
N ILE A 323 -16.60 -4.47 -8.59
CA ILE A 323 -17.79 -5.29 -8.72
C ILE A 323 -19.01 -4.37 -8.60
N THR A 324 -19.78 -4.24 -9.67
CA THR A 324 -21.04 -3.50 -9.67
C THR A 324 -22.20 -4.46 -9.92
N THR A 325 -23.23 -4.36 -9.10
CA THR A 325 -24.46 -5.10 -9.28
C THR A 325 -25.66 -4.13 -9.18
N TYR A 326 -26.72 -4.44 -9.91
CA TYR A 326 -27.95 -3.66 -9.82
C TYR A 326 -28.70 -3.93 -8.52
N GLY A 327 -29.22 -2.86 -7.91
CA GLY A 327 -30.14 -2.93 -6.76
C GLY A 327 -31.48 -3.57 -7.13
N THR A 328 -32.38 -3.69 -6.13
CA THR A 328 -33.71 -4.29 -6.30
C THR A 328 -34.66 -3.45 -7.16
N HIS A 329 -34.40 -2.15 -7.29
CA HIS A 329 -35.13 -1.21 -8.16
C HIS A 329 -34.25 -0.73 -9.34
N ASN A 330 -33.33 -1.57 -9.84
CA ASN A 330 -32.40 -1.25 -10.93
C ASN A 330 -31.39 -0.13 -10.63
N GLU A 331 -31.18 0.22 -9.37
CA GLU A 331 -30.18 1.22 -8.98
C GLU A 331 -28.77 0.71 -9.31
N LYS A 332 -28.01 1.46 -10.09
CA LYS A 332 -26.63 1.11 -10.44
C LYS A 332 -25.67 1.54 -9.32
N GLY A 333 -24.72 0.71 -8.93
CA GLY A 333 -23.68 1.06 -7.96
C GLY A 333 -22.39 1.48 -8.64
N SER A 334 -21.56 2.26 -7.92
CA SER A 334 -20.25 2.69 -8.39
C SER A 334 -19.16 1.62 -8.23
N GLY A 335 -19.37 0.60 -7.40
CA GLY A 335 -18.34 -0.39 -7.03
C GLY A 335 -17.23 0.14 -6.10
N LEU A 336 -17.14 1.45 -5.87
CA LEU A 336 -16.10 2.09 -5.06
C LEU A 336 -16.43 2.14 -3.57
N GLY A 337 -17.70 2.09 -3.19
CA GLY A 337 -18.16 2.31 -1.81
C GLY A 337 -17.58 1.32 -0.81
N LEU A 338 -17.55 0.02 -1.13
CA LEU A 338 -17.00 -1.02 -0.24
C LEU A 338 -15.47 -0.96 -0.14
N ILE A 339 -14.78 -0.63 -1.22
CA ILE A 339 -13.32 -0.42 -1.23
C ILE A 339 -12.97 0.73 -0.27
N LEU A 340 -13.70 1.84 -0.37
CA LEU A 340 -13.53 3.00 0.50
C LEU A 340 -13.82 2.65 1.97
N CYS A 341 -14.90 1.88 2.24
CA CYS A 341 -15.22 1.41 3.58
C CYS A 341 -14.10 0.58 4.18
N ARG A 342 -13.56 -0.39 3.42
CA ARG A 342 -12.44 -1.22 3.85
C ARG A 342 -11.21 -0.38 4.22
N ASP A 343 -10.85 0.57 3.36
CA ASP A 343 -9.68 1.40 3.56
C ASP A 343 -9.86 2.34 4.76
N PHE A 344 -11.02 2.97 4.94
CA PHE A 344 -11.30 3.83 6.09
C PHE A 344 -11.30 3.07 7.40
N ILE A 345 -11.89 1.87 7.42
CA ILE A 345 -11.88 1.02 8.61
C ILE A 345 -10.46 0.57 8.94
N ARG A 346 -9.67 0.16 7.94
CA ARG A 346 -8.24 -0.20 8.14
C ARG A 346 -7.43 0.97 8.69
N MET A 347 -7.63 2.17 8.19
CA MET A 347 -6.97 3.39 8.70
C MET A 347 -7.33 3.63 10.18
N ASN A 348 -8.56 3.36 10.58
CA ASN A 348 -9.02 3.44 11.97
C ASN A 348 -8.69 2.17 12.80
N LYS A 349 -7.70 1.36 12.37
CA LYS A 349 -7.22 0.14 13.04
C LYS A 349 -8.29 -0.94 13.24
N GLY A 350 -9.35 -0.91 12.41
CA GLY A 350 -10.41 -1.89 12.38
C GLY A 350 -10.32 -2.86 11.21
N LYS A 351 -11.32 -3.74 11.11
CA LYS A 351 -11.49 -4.71 10.01
C LYS A 351 -12.93 -4.69 9.53
N LEU A 352 -13.15 -4.73 8.21
CA LEU A 352 -14.46 -4.86 7.58
C LEU A 352 -14.68 -6.31 7.16
N HIS A 353 -15.86 -6.85 7.45
CA HIS A 353 -16.28 -8.20 7.12
C HIS A 353 -17.70 -8.21 6.56
N SER A 354 -18.05 -9.32 5.91
CA SER A 354 -19.41 -9.57 5.46
C SER A 354 -19.80 -11.04 5.65
N TYR A 355 -21.07 -11.26 5.93
CA TYR A 355 -21.72 -12.54 5.87
C TYR A 355 -23.00 -12.38 5.04
N SER A 356 -23.20 -13.23 4.05
CA SER A 356 -24.36 -13.12 3.17
C SER A 356 -24.84 -14.49 2.72
N GLN A 357 -26.15 -14.60 2.53
CA GLN A 357 -26.77 -15.76 1.92
C GLN A 357 -27.76 -15.27 0.89
N GLU A 358 -27.60 -15.75 -0.35
CA GLU A 358 -28.48 -15.41 -1.47
C GLU A 358 -29.93 -15.72 -1.16
N GLY A 359 -30.82 -14.77 -1.42
CA GLY A 359 -32.25 -14.86 -1.11
C GLY A 359 -32.65 -14.65 0.37
N ILE A 360 -31.69 -14.46 1.27
CA ILE A 360 -31.95 -14.27 2.72
C ILE A 360 -31.53 -12.87 3.19
N GLY A 361 -30.38 -12.37 2.71
CA GLY A 361 -29.88 -11.05 3.05
C GLY A 361 -28.38 -11.01 3.28
N THR A 362 -27.90 -9.83 3.69
CA THR A 362 -26.49 -9.54 3.93
C THR A 362 -26.30 -8.88 5.29
N THR A 363 -25.18 -9.18 5.93
CA THR A 363 -24.70 -8.47 7.11
C THR A 363 -23.28 -8.00 6.82
N PHE A 364 -23.09 -6.71 6.68
CA PHE A 364 -21.78 -6.10 6.76
C PHE A 364 -21.49 -5.70 8.19
N TYR A 365 -20.27 -6.00 8.66
CA TYR A 365 -19.87 -5.60 10.01
C TYR A 365 -18.41 -5.18 10.03
N PHE A 366 -18.10 -4.25 10.92
CA PHE A 366 -16.74 -3.75 11.07
C PHE A 366 -16.39 -3.50 12.53
N THR A 367 -15.11 -3.64 12.84
CA THR A 367 -14.58 -3.41 14.18
C THR A 367 -13.93 -2.05 14.29
N ILE A 368 -14.08 -1.40 15.45
CA ILE A 368 -13.38 -0.16 15.81
C ILE A 368 -12.82 -0.32 17.23
N PRO A 369 -11.55 0.07 17.50
CA PRO A 369 -10.98 0.01 18.84
C PRO A 369 -11.78 0.83 19.84
N LYS A 370 -11.97 0.30 21.05
CA LYS A 370 -12.53 1.05 22.17
C LYS A 370 -11.59 2.18 22.60
N ALA A 371 -12.12 3.24 23.16
CA ALA A 371 -11.34 4.39 23.65
C ALA A 371 -10.28 4.00 24.69
N SER A 372 -10.56 3.01 25.54
CA SER A 372 -9.65 2.52 26.58
C SER A 372 -8.41 1.80 26.03
N SER A 373 -8.55 1.09 24.90
CA SER A 373 -7.44 0.35 24.28
C SER A 373 -6.52 1.22 23.44
N SER A 374 -6.98 2.42 23.04
CA SER A 374 -6.22 3.34 22.18
C SER A 374 -5.36 4.34 22.97
N ALA A 375 -5.67 4.60 24.23
CA ALA A 375 -4.91 5.54 25.08
C ALA A 375 -3.51 5.00 25.43
N GLU A 376 -3.32 3.68 25.52
CA GLU A 376 -2.03 3.04 25.78
C GLU A 376 -1.08 3.03 24.56
N ALA A 377 -1.61 3.16 23.33
CA ALA A 377 -0.83 3.12 22.10
C ALA A 377 -0.26 4.48 21.65
N VAL A 378 -0.69 5.59 22.26
CA VAL A 378 -0.22 6.95 21.96
C VAL A 378 0.90 7.40 22.92
N SER A 379 1.14 6.64 24.00
CA SER A 379 2.19 6.94 25.00
C SER A 379 3.42 6.00 24.90
N ARG A 380 3.59 5.30 23.78
CA ARG A 380 4.81 4.52 23.49
C ARG A 380 5.52 4.97 22.23
#